data_5c3498682ef04de50b958831290df6fc
#
_entry.id   5c3498682ef04de50b958831290df6fc
#
_cell.length_a   1.000
_cell.length_b   1.000
_cell.length_c   1.000
_cell.angle_alpha   90.00
_cell.angle_beta   90.00
_cell.angle_gamma   90.00
#
_symmetry.space_group_name_H-M   'P 1'
#
loop_
_entity.id
_entity.type
_entity.pdbx_description
1 polymer ?
#
loop_
_entity_poly.entity_id
_entity_poly.type
_entity_poly.pdbx_seq_one_letter_code
_entity_poly.pdbx_strand_id
1 'polypeptide(L)'
;MNFEAIQHIPMSQQAHGIDPNHVVFRLRAGRDDLKRCTLFYADRACRLTPVIFSSVEMQVEAQDEWFDYFQVILESPYKRICYYFELDDGTQKLLYYGDFFTDHRVDDRSEYYQLPFNHPADIAAPPAWAQDAVVYNIFPDSFATGRRFISGKSSEKEWNGQITRGKLGGTLRGVIENMDYIQELGATCIYMNPIFAAGEYHKYDLLDYHHIDPCFGTDEDFRQLVNDCHARGMRVIIDGVFNHVGWNFFAFDDVVRNGENSKYKNWFYHLQFPVERPEDPETYPTYECFGYERMMPKTNTCNPEVQDYFCEVGRYWVREFDIDGWRLDVASEINDGFWRAFRQAVKEEKAECILIGEVWETAQHWLNGDIFDSTMNYDFRKHCRRFFAEQSIDAAEFDARVTNMRMRYKLPVLYAQLNLLDSHDVSRFYSLCEKDPARMQLAVLFQMTFTGIPSVFYGDERGIYGLKEAEYRHEMTWSQEPPALAEFYKKAMHLRTEHTALCRGSYHTIEAEKKTGLYGYERIDGKEKITVFLNNQSAAAEIPPMNGKMLWQQGYEEKSNSLAPMGFAVFTQEV
;
A
#
# COMPACT_ATOMS: atom_id res chain seq x y z
N MET A 1 1.49 26.82 25.53
CA MET A 1 2.38 25.86 24.79
C MET A 1 2.49 24.57 25.59
N ASN A 2 2.07 23.45 24.99
CA ASN A 2 2.15 22.13 25.62
C ASN A 2 3.46 21.44 25.20
N PHE A 3 4.49 21.56 26.03
CA PHE A 3 5.84 21.05 25.72
C PHE A 3 5.88 19.54 25.50
N GLU A 4 5.01 18.77 26.19
CA GLU A 4 4.97 17.30 26.06
C GLU A 4 4.42 16.83 24.70
N ALA A 5 3.61 17.67 24.04
CA ALA A 5 3.04 17.38 22.73
C ALA A 5 3.99 17.74 21.57
N ILE A 6 5.00 18.60 21.82
CA ILE A 6 5.94 19.04 20.80
C ILE A 6 6.95 17.92 20.53
N GLN A 7 7.02 17.51 19.28
CA GLN A 7 7.96 16.45 18.85
C GLN A 7 8.52 16.72 17.46
N HIS A 8 9.82 16.54 17.35
CA HIS A 8 10.54 16.44 16.09
C HIS A 8 11.66 15.41 16.21
N ILE A 9 11.72 14.48 15.26
CA ILE A 9 12.76 13.43 15.21
C ILE A 9 13.53 13.62 13.90
N PRO A 10 14.81 13.98 13.94
CA PRO A 10 15.62 14.09 12.73
C PRO A 10 15.85 12.73 12.06
N MET A 11 16.15 12.72 10.76
CA MET A 11 16.39 11.50 9.97
C MET A 11 15.26 10.47 10.05
N SER A 12 14.02 10.96 10.10
CA SER A 12 12.80 10.15 10.17
C SER A 12 11.76 10.64 9.16
N GLN A 13 10.50 10.21 9.28
CA GLN A 13 9.38 10.79 8.52
C GLN A 13 9.17 12.29 8.81
N GLN A 14 9.79 12.83 9.87
CA GLN A 14 9.70 14.25 10.22
C GLN A 14 10.84 15.10 9.64
N ALA A 15 11.92 14.46 9.15
CA ALA A 15 12.99 15.14 8.40
C ALA A 15 13.60 14.19 7.39
N HIS A 16 13.24 14.33 6.10
CA HIS A 16 13.71 13.44 5.03
C HIS A 16 13.77 14.13 3.68
N GLY A 17 14.72 13.71 2.85
CA GLY A 17 14.77 14.09 1.44
C GLY A 17 13.65 13.42 0.62
N ILE A 18 13.08 14.15 -0.33
CA ILE A 18 12.17 13.60 -1.35
C ILE A 18 12.83 13.57 -2.73
N ASP A 19 13.80 14.42 -2.93
CA ASP A 19 14.72 14.41 -4.06
C ASP A 19 16.05 15.08 -3.64
N PRO A 20 17.06 15.18 -4.53
CA PRO A 20 18.35 15.79 -4.17
C PRO A 20 18.29 17.25 -3.73
N ASN A 21 17.22 18.00 -4.00
CA ASN A 21 17.09 19.42 -3.73
C ASN A 21 15.97 19.76 -2.74
N HIS A 22 15.05 18.84 -2.48
CA HIS A 22 13.90 19.09 -1.61
C HIS A 22 13.94 18.21 -0.37
N VAL A 23 13.69 18.82 0.79
CA VAL A 23 13.65 18.17 2.10
C VAL A 23 12.35 18.52 2.79
N VAL A 24 11.64 17.52 3.28
CA VAL A 24 10.48 17.69 4.15
C VAL A 24 10.96 17.87 5.59
N PHE A 25 10.44 18.91 6.25
CA PHE A 25 10.53 19.07 7.70
C PHE A 25 9.11 19.10 8.27
N ARG A 26 8.88 18.30 9.31
CA ARG A 26 7.63 18.24 10.07
C ARG A 26 7.90 18.45 11.55
N LEU A 27 6.99 19.17 12.21
CA LEU A 27 6.95 19.28 13.67
C LEU A 27 5.52 18.97 14.13
N ARG A 28 5.38 18.10 15.13
CA ARG A 28 4.10 17.83 15.78
C ARG A 28 3.98 18.71 17.03
N ALA A 29 2.83 19.32 17.22
CA ALA A 29 2.47 20.09 18.42
C ALA A 29 1.09 19.66 18.95
N GLY A 30 0.69 20.11 20.14
CA GLY A 30 -0.66 19.94 20.61
C GLY A 30 -1.67 20.64 19.69
N ARG A 31 -2.88 20.09 19.57
CA ARG A 31 -3.91 20.66 18.70
C ARG A 31 -4.27 22.07 19.12
N ASP A 32 -4.26 23.01 18.17
CA ASP A 32 -4.55 24.44 18.35
C ASP A 32 -3.63 25.16 19.36
N ASP A 33 -2.49 24.57 19.71
CA ASP A 33 -1.57 25.07 20.73
C ASP A 33 -0.58 26.12 20.19
N LEU A 34 -0.12 25.97 18.97
CA LEU A 34 0.78 26.91 18.33
C LEU A 34 0.06 27.78 17.29
N LYS A 35 0.35 29.09 17.31
CA LYS A 35 -0.11 30.02 16.27
C LYS A 35 0.82 30.06 15.08
N ARG A 36 2.12 29.79 15.31
CA ARG A 36 3.13 29.79 14.26
C ARG A 36 4.29 28.86 14.64
N CYS A 37 4.81 28.18 13.64
CA CYS A 37 6.06 27.45 13.68
C CYS A 37 6.96 27.92 12.54
N THR A 38 8.21 28.28 12.85
CA THR A 38 9.20 28.74 11.86
C THR A 38 10.44 27.84 11.92
N LEU A 39 10.82 27.28 10.79
CA LEU A 39 12.07 26.55 10.61
C LEU A 39 13.21 27.53 10.32
N PHE A 40 14.26 27.51 11.14
CA PHE A 40 15.53 28.18 10.87
C PHE A 40 16.56 27.15 10.39
N TYR A 41 17.18 27.38 9.22
CA TYR A 41 18.08 26.42 8.59
C TYR A 41 19.32 27.10 7.98
N ALA A 42 20.44 26.36 7.96
CA ALA A 42 21.70 26.82 7.38
C ALA A 42 22.54 25.66 6.85
N ASP A 43 23.58 25.96 6.05
CA ASP A 43 24.60 24.97 5.72
C ASP A 43 25.33 24.51 6.98
N ARG A 44 25.21 23.23 7.31
CA ARG A 44 25.92 22.60 8.42
C ARG A 44 27.44 22.80 8.34
N ALA A 45 28.01 22.90 7.14
CA ALA A 45 29.45 23.11 6.92
C ALA A 45 29.84 24.59 6.87
N CYS A 46 28.93 25.52 7.14
CA CYS A 46 29.22 26.96 7.22
C CYS A 46 30.38 27.23 8.17
N ARG A 47 31.36 28.05 7.75
CA ARG A 47 32.51 28.44 8.54
C ARG A 47 32.31 29.66 9.44
N LEU A 48 31.16 30.35 9.26
CA LEU A 48 30.84 31.54 10.05
C LEU A 48 30.50 31.20 11.50
N THR A 49 30.94 32.02 12.43
CA THR A 49 30.57 31.97 13.84
C THR A 49 30.22 33.37 14.31
N PRO A 50 28.96 33.63 14.68
CA PRO A 50 27.82 32.70 14.70
C PRO A 50 27.35 32.28 13.31
N VAL A 51 26.68 31.11 13.22
CA VAL A 51 26.04 30.62 11.98
C VAL A 51 24.92 31.57 11.56
N ILE A 52 24.86 31.93 10.29
CA ILE A 52 23.74 32.74 9.75
C ILE A 52 22.66 31.80 9.22
N PHE A 53 21.45 31.88 9.78
CA PHE A 53 20.31 31.06 9.41
C PHE A 53 19.37 31.84 8.48
N SER A 54 18.85 31.15 7.47
CA SER A 54 17.63 31.53 6.77
C SER A 54 16.43 30.97 7.51
N SER A 55 15.25 31.50 7.27
CA SER A 55 14.01 31.03 7.91
C SER A 55 12.87 30.84 6.91
N VAL A 56 11.97 29.92 7.22
CA VAL A 56 10.74 29.68 6.48
C VAL A 56 9.62 29.33 7.45
N GLU A 57 8.44 29.90 7.25
CA GLU A 57 7.25 29.58 8.04
C GLU A 57 6.68 28.23 7.59
N MET A 58 6.37 27.38 8.57
CA MET A 58 5.76 26.08 8.36
C MET A 58 4.24 26.20 8.44
N GLN A 59 3.54 25.51 7.54
CA GLN A 59 2.08 25.49 7.55
C GLN A 59 1.54 24.27 8.30
N VAL A 60 0.32 24.36 8.83
CA VAL A 60 -0.40 23.20 9.34
C VAL A 60 -0.84 22.35 8.15
N GLU A 61 -0.13 21.25 7.93
CA GLU A 61 -0.40 20.29 6.84
C GLU A 61 -1.61 19.42 7.13
N ALA A 62 -1.78 19.03 8.40
CA ALA A 62 -2.86 18.16 8.85
C ALA A 62 -3.08 18.30 10.35
N GLN A 63 -4.27 17.88 10.79
CA GLN A 63 -4.65 17.87 12.20
C GLN A 63 -5.31 16.52 12.51
N ASP A 64 -5.01 15.92 13.66
CA ASP A 64 -5.77 14.81 14.21
C ASP A 64 -6.52 15.23 15.50
N GLU A 65 -7.03 14.28 16.28
CA GLU A 65 -7.77 14.61 17.51
C GLU A 65 -6.93 15.35 18.55
N TRP A 66 -5.61 15.08 18.59
CA TRP A 66 -4.70 15.52 19.65
C TRP A 66 -3.62 16.47 19.19
N PHE A 67 -3.26 16.46 17.88
CA PHE A 67 -2.08 17.10 17.36
C PHE A 67 -2.31 17.91 16.09
N ASP A 68 -1.50 18.97 15.95
CA ASP A 68 -1.22 19.68 14.72
C ASP A 68 0.12 19.19 14.14
N TYR A 69 0.15 19.00 12.82
CA TYR A 69 1.36 18.63 12.09
C TYR A 69 1.77 19.80 11.20
N PHE A 70 2.77 20.56 11.67
CA PHE A 70 3.38 21.61 10.87
C PHE A 70 4.34 20.98 9.86
N GLN A 71 4.30 21.44 8.62
CA GLN A 71 5.17 20.95 7.55
C GLN A 71 5.68 22.07 6.66
N VAL A 72 6.89 21.88 6.13
CA VAL A 72 7.43 22.61 4.99
C VAL A 72 8.21 21.66 4.10
N ILE A 73 8.07 21.82 2.79
CA ILE A 73 8.94 21.23 1.79
C ILE A 73 9.96 22.30 1.42
N LEU A 74 11.16 22.17 1.93
CA LEU A 74 12.24 23.12 1.75
C LEU A 74 12.98 22.81 0.44
N GLU A 75 12.95 23.72 -0.53
CA GLU A 75 13.94 23.75 -1.61
C GLU A 75 15.24 24.29 -1.06
N SER A 76 16.23 23.41 -0.90
CA SER A 76 17.48 23.74 -0.25
C SER A 76 18.67 23.71 -1.19
N PRO A 77 19.48 24.78 -1.24
CA PRO A 77 20.77 24.74 -1.93
C PRO A 77 21.82 23.90 -1.21
N TYR A 78 21.52 23.48 0.04
CA TYR A 78 22.45 22.77 0.91
C TYR A 78 22.14 21.28 0.93
N LYS A 79 23.18 20.46 0.77
CA LYS A 79 23.09 19.00 0.94
C LYS A 79 23.21 18.57 2.41
N ARG A 80 23.68 19.47 3.26
CA ARG A 80 23.90 19.30 4.71
C ARG A 80 23.23 20.45 5.42
N ILE A 81 22.30 20.17 6.30
CA ILE A 81 21.50 21.21 6.94
C ILE A 81 21.63 21.09 8.46
N CYS A 82 21.93 22.19 9.14
CA CYS A 82 21.68 22.36 10.56
C CYS A 82 20.47 23.27 10.74
N TYR A 83 19.65 22.99 11.75
CA TYR A 83 18.37 23.69 11.90
C TYR A 83 17.83 23.64 13.32
N TYR A 84 16.88 24.53 13.63
CA TYR A 84 16.05 24.57 14.83
C TYR A 84 14.70 25.21 14.51
N PHE A 85 13.79 25.20 15.48
CA PHE A 85 12.45 25.77 15.30
C PHE A 85 12.22 26.95 16.24
N GLU A 86 11.51 27.97 15.76
CA GLU A 86 10.86 28.99 16.60
C GLU A 86 9.38 28.65 16.69
N LEU A 87 8.86 28.57 17.93
CA LEU A 87 7.50 28.22 18.25
C LEU A 87 6.82 29.41 18.92
N ASP A 88 5.65 29.82 18.41
CA ASP A 88 4.88 30.94 18.91
C ASP A 88 3.45 30.49 19.24
N ASP A 89 3.03 30.55 20.51
CA ASP A 89 1.68 30.21 20.95
C ASP A 89 0.76 31.45 21.05
N GLY A 90 1.25 32.64 20.65
CA GLY A 90 0.57 33.91 20.74
C GLY A 90 0.74 34.63 22.09
N THR A 91 1.35 33.98 23.09
CA THR A 91 1.68 34.57 24.39
C THR A 91 3.19 34.63 24.64
N GLN A 92 3.91 33.66 24.13
CA GLN A 92 5.36 33.56 24.22
C GLN A 92 5.96 32.98 22.95
N LYS A 93 7.25 33.28 22.71
CA LYS A 93 8.06 32.71 21.65
C LYS A 93 9.23 31.99 22.24
N LEU A 94 9.45 30.74 21.82
CA LEU A 94 10.58 29.94 22.26
C LEU A 94 11.27 29.29 21.06
N LEU A 95 12.57 29.09 21.19
CA LEU A 95 13.39 28.32 20.26
C LEU A 95 13.49 26.88 20.76
N TYR A 96 13.29 25.93 19.87
CA TYR A 96 13.31 24.49 20.17
C TYR A 96 14.49 23.81 19.49
N TYR A 97 15.37 23.25 20.29
CA TYR A 97 16.62 22.61 19.88
C TYR A 97 16.62 21.08 20.08
N GLY A 98 15.49 20.50 20.47
CA GLY A 98 15.33 19.08 20.76
C GLY A 98 15.29 18.77 22.24
N ASP A 99 16.39 18.90 22.91
CA ASP A 99 16.49 18.57 24.34
C ASP A 99 15.91 19.68 25.25
N PHE A 100 15.80 20.91 24.74
CA PHE A 100 15.36 22.06 25.53
C PHE A 100 14.69 23.16 24.71
N PHE A 101 14.01 24.04 25.44
CA PHE A 101 13.41 25.28 24.94
C PHE A 101 14.09 26.48 25.57
N THR A 102 14.27 27.55 24.82
CA THR A 102 14.90 28.80 25.29
C THR A 102 14.29 30.02 24.61
N ASP A 103 14.38 31.18 25.27
CA ASP A 103 13.96 32.48 24.73
C ASP A 103 15.08 33.22 23.98
N HIS A 104 16.27 32.66 23.96
CA HIS A 104 17.45 33.27 23.30
C HIS A 104 18.13 32.26 22.39
N ARG A 105 18.80 32.78 21.38
CA ARG A 105 19.55 31.98 20.42
C ARG A 105 20.77 31.35 21.09
N VAL A 106 20.99 30.06 20.80
CA VAL A 106 22.18 29.33 21.18
C VAL A 106 23.14 29.31 19.99
N ASP A 107 24.42 29.67 20.22
CA ASP A 107 25.44 29.71 19.16
C ASP A 107 26.33 28.45 19.13
N ASP A 108 26.09 27.49 20.02
CA ASP A 108 26.76 26.19 20.01
C ASP A 108 26.18 25.28 18.93
N ARG A 109 27.04 24.87 18.00
CA ARG A 109 26.65 24.05 16.86
C ARG A 109 26.21 22.62 17.23
N SER A 110 26.62 22.13 18.39
CA SER A 110 26.25 20.81 18.90
C SER A 110 24.78 20.73 19.29
N GLU A 111 24.15 21.88 19.55
CA GLU A 111 22.75 21.97 19.99
C GLU A 111 21.76 21.98 18.83
N TYR A 112 22.20 22.23 17.59
CA TYR A 112 21.30 22.27 16.43
C TYR A 112 20.92 20.87 15.99
N TYR A 113 19.66 20.71 15.57
CA TYR A 113 19.29 19.55 14.78
C TYR A 113 20.14 19.43 13.52
N GLN A 114 20.37 18.21 13.07
CA GLN A 114 21.21 17.94 11.91
C GLN A 114 20.48 17.07 10.89
N LEU A 115 20.51 17.47 9.62
CA LEU A 115 20.41 16.59 8.46
C LEU A 115 21.84 16.45 7.90
N PRO A 116 22.58 15.38 8.25
CA PRO A 116 24.03 15.30 7.98
C PRO A 116 24.36 15.38 6.50
N PHE A 117 23.55 14.73 5.66
CA PHE A 117 23.65 14.78 4.21
C PHE A 117 22.34 14.26 3.58
N ASN A 118 21.78 15.00 2.61
CA ASN A 118 20.66 14.52 1.79
C ASN A 118 21.23 13.61 0.69
N HIS A 119 21.47 12.34 1.04
CA HIS A 119 22.12 11.38 0.16
C HIS A 119 21.07 10.76 -0.79
N PRO A 120 21.27 10.81 -2.13
CA PRO A 120 20.30 10.27 -3.07
C PRO A 120 19.95 8.79 -2.85
N ALA A 121 20.90 7.98 -2.36
CA ALA A 121 20.68 6.57 -2.09
C ALA A 121 19.78 6.29 -0.86
N ASP A 122 19.62 7.28 0.04
CA ASP A 122 18.80 7.17 1.26
C ASP A 122 17.38 7.73 1.06
N ILE A 123 17.12 8.31 -0.13
CA ILE A 123 15.79 8.83 -0.48
C ILE A 123 14.89 7.65 -0.83
N ALA A 124 13.76 7.53 -0.12
CA ALA A 124 12.74 6.59 -0.52
C ALA A 124 12.15 7.01 -1.87
N ALA A 125 12.42 6.24 -2.90
CA ALA A 125 12.04 6.52 -4.28
C ALA A 125 11.27 5.35 -4.90
N PRO A 126 9.97 5.20 -4.59
CA PRO A 126 9.11 4.26 -5.31
C PRO A 126 9.14 4.56 -6.81
N PRO A 127 8.93 3.56 -7.68
CA PRO A 127 8.85 3.77 -9.12
C PRO A 127 7.82 4.85 -9.48
N ALA A 128 8.19 5.75 -10.38
CA ALA A 128 7.34 6.91 -10.72
C ALA A 128 5.97 6.51 -11.28
N TRP A 129 5.88 5.40 -12.00
CA TRP A 129 4.62 4.89 -12.54
C TRP A 129 3.63 4.45 -11.47
N ALA A 130 4.11 4.10 -10.28
CA ALA A 130 3.28 3.54 -9.20
C ALA A 130 2.21 4.53 -8.71
N GLN A 131 2.52 5.81 -8.66
CA GLN A 131 1.55 6.84 -8.22
C GLN A 131 0.35 6.97 -9.16
N ASP A 132 0.55 6.69 -10.45
CA ASP A 132 -0.49 6.78 -11.48
C ASP A 132 -1.26 5.46 -11.65
N ALA A 133 -0.83 4.39 -10.96
CA ALA A 133 -1.42 3.08 -11.11
C ALA A 133 -2.80 2.97 -10.46
N VAL A 134 -3.65 2.19 -11.14
CA VAL A 134 -4.88 1.61 -10.61
C VAL A 134 -4.74 0.10 -10.74
N VAL A 135 -4.62 -0.59 -9.62
CA VAL A 135 -4.34 -2.03 -9.59
C VAL A 135 -5.63 -2.84 -9.60
N TYR A 136 -5.67 -3.85 -10.45
CA TYR A 136 -6.70 -4.89 -10.43
C TYR A 136 -6.08 -6.18 -9.93
N ASN A 137 -6.45 -6.60 -8.71
CA ASN A 137 -5.93 -7.80 -8.07
C ASN A 137 -6.73 -9.03 -8.50
N ILE A 138 -6.06 -10.02 -9.06
CA ILE A 138 -6.65 -11.24 -9.59
C ILE A 138 -6.22 -12.45 -8.76
N PHE A 139 -7.19 -13.23 -8.29
CA PHE A 139 -6.97 -14.58 -7.79
C PHE A 139 -7.18 -15.55 -8.97
N PRO A 140 -6.11 -16.10 -9.58
CA PRO A 140 -6.19 -16.75 -10.90
C PRO A 140 -7.20 -17.88 -10.97
N ASP A 141 -7.20 -18.77 -9.96
CA ASP A 141 -8.11 -19.93 -9.94
C ASP A 141 -9.59 -19.57 -10.01
N SER A 142 -9.97 -18.38 -9.55
CA SER A 142 -11.36 -17.92 -9.43
C SER A 142 -11.79 -16.94 -10.52
N PHE A 143 -10.87 -16.46 -11.37
CA PHE A 143 -11.16 -15.38 -12.29
C PHE A 143 -11.81 -15.84 -13.59
N ALA A 144 -11.10 -16.59 -14.43
CA ALA A 144 -11.62 -17.02 -15.71
C ALA A 144 -10.89 -18.24 -16.27
N THR A 145 -11.65 -19.17 -16.90
CA THR A 145 -11.11 -20.27 -17.71
C THR A 145 -10.96 -19.87 -19.18
N GLY A 146 -11.82 -18.97 -19.65
CA GLY A 146 -11.88 -18.44 -21.00
C GLY A 146 -12.55 -17.07 -21.03
N ARG A 147 -12.87 -16.57 -22.23
CA ARG A 147 -13.44 -15.23 -22.40
C ARG A 147 -14.80 -15.10 -21.70
N ARG A 148 -14.85 -14.31 -20.62
CA ARG A 148 -16.04 -14.08 -19.76
C ARG A 148 -16.70 -15.39 -19.33
N PHE A 149 -15.87 -16.37 -19.01
CA PHE A 149 -16.31 -17.69 -18.60
C PHE A 149 -15.37 -18.29 -17.56
N ILE A 150 -15.93 -18.97 -16.56
CA ILE A 150 -15.21 -19.81 -15.63
C ILE A 150 -15.92 -21.17 -15.50
N SER A 151 -15.13 -22.24 -15.50
CA SER A 151 -15.67 -23.60 -15.51
C SER A 151 -16.31 -24.01 -14.18
N GLY A 152 -15.84 -23.44 -13.07
CA GLY A 152 -16.22 -23.84 -11.72
C GLY A 152 -15.80 -25.27 -11.37
N LYS A 153 -14.82 -25.84 -12.07
CA LYS A 153 -14.43 -27.24 -11.93
C LYS A 153 -13.01 -27.35 -11.41
N SER A 154 -12.84 -28.19 -10.40
CA SER A 154 -11.51 -28.56 -9.91
C SER A 154 -10.69 -29.28 -10.98
N SER A 155 -9.39 -29.14 -10.91
CA SER A 155 -8.40 -29.80 -11.74
C SER A 155 -7.25 -30.33 -10.91
N GLU A 156 -6.64 -31.42 -11.36
CA GLU A 156 -5.39 -31.94 -10.83
C GLU A 156 -4.42 -32.12 -11.98
N LYS A 157 -3.17 -31.75 -11.78
CA LYS A 157 -2.09 -31.88 -12.75
C LYS A 157 -0.87 -32.45 -12.08
N GLU A 158 -0.12 -33.25 -12.82
CA GLU A 158 1.18 -33.74 -12.36
C GLU A 158 2.27 -32.70 -12.61
N TRP A 159 3.13 -32.50 -11.62
CA TRP A 159 4.33 -31.67 -11.68
C TRP A 159 5.48 -32.40 -10.99
N ASN A 160 6.47 -32.89 -11.78
CA ASN A 160 7.65 -33.59 -11.27
C ASN A 160 7.33 -34.72 -10.28
N GLY A 161 6.30 -35.53 -10.58
CA GLY A 161 5.84 -36.63 -9.73
C GLY A 161 4.97 -36.23 -8.53
N GLN A 162 4.54 -34.96 -8.47
CA GLN A 162 3.66 -34.41 -7.45
C GLN A 162 2.36 -33.92 -8.07
N ILE A 163 1.32 -33.77 -7.27
CA ILE A 163 0.02 -33.28 -7.74
C ILE A 163 -0.13 -31.82 -7.34
N THR A 164 -0.45 -30.99 -8.34
CA THR A 164 -0.92 -29.61 -8.16
C THR A 164 -2.42 -29.56 -8.35
N ARG A 165 -3.09 -28.63 -7.67
CA ARG A 165 -4.56 -28.56 -7.64
C ARG A 165 -5.07 -27.19 -8.04
N GLY A 166 -6.15 -27.16 -8.82
CA GLY A 166 -7.03 -26.03 -9.04
C GLY A 166 -8.43 -26.33 -8.54
N LYS A 167 -9.13 -25.34 -8.03
CA LYS A 167 -10.47 -25.51 -7.43
C LYS A 167 -11.60 -25.09 -8.37
N LEU A 168 -11.45 -23.96 -9.05
CA LEU A 168 -12.49 -23.37 -9.90
C LEU A 168 -12.12 -23.33 -11.39
N GLY A 169 -10.86 -23.65 -11.71
CA GLY A 169 -10.38 -23.85 -13.06
C GLY A 169 -10.02 -22.59 -13.83
N GLY A 170 -9.80 -21.47 -13.14
CA GLY A 170 -9.23 -20.27 -13.75
C GLY A 170 -7.81 -20.50 -14.24
N THR A 171 -7.40 -19.79 -15.30
CA THR A 171 -6.12 -19.95 -15.98
C THR A 171 -5.53 -18.62 -16.42
N LEU A 172 -4.23 -18.60 -16.73
CA LEU A 172 -3.57 -17.43 -17.35
C LEU A 172 -4.19 -17.09 -18.71
N ARG A 173 -4.58 -18.11 -19.48
CA ARG A 173 -5.30 -17.90 -20.75
C ARG A 173 -6.63 -17.20 -20.52
N GLY A 174 -7.36 -17.56 -19.46
CA GLY A 174 -8.57 -16.86 -19.06
C GLY A 174 -8.34 -15.39 -18.72
N VAL A 175 -7.21 -15.06 -18.07
CA VAL A 175 -6.84 -13.66 -17.83
C VAL A 175 -6.55 -12.94 -19.14
N ILE A 176 -5.72 -13.51 -20.03
CA ILE A 176 -5.39 -12.95 -21.35
C ILE A 176 -6.64 -12.65 -22.16
N GLU A 177 -7.58 -13.58 -22.24
CA GLU A 177 -8.81 -13.43 -23.01
C GLU A 177 -9.80 -12.39 -22.44
N ASN A 178 -9.56 -11.91 -21.21
CA ASN A 178 -10.36 -10.86 -20.55
C ASN A 178 -9.59 -9.55 -20.32
N MET A 179 -8.42 -9.37 -20.95
CA MET A 179 -7.64 -8.13 -20.84
C MET A 179 -8.41 -6.89 -21.30
N ASP A 180 -9.25 -7.01 -22.33
CA ASP A 180 -10.09 -5.91 -22.78
C ASP A 180 -11.05 -5.44 -21.67
N TYR A 181 -11.65 -6.38 -20.94
CA TYR A 181 -12.52 -6.06 -19.80
C TYR A 181 -11.75 -5.32 -18.70
N ILE A 182 -10.56 -5.80 -18.33
CA ILE A 182 -9.72 -5.21 -17.28
C ILE A 182 -9.31 -3.79 -17.67
N GLN A 183 -8.90 -3.59 -18.93
CA GLN A 183 -8.51 -2.27 -19.44
C GLN A 183 -9.71 -1.32 -19.55
N GLU A 184 -10.84 -1.79 -20.05
CA GLU A 184 -12.09 -1.00 -20.15
C GLU A 184 -12.60 -0.55 -18.76
N LEU A 185 -12.34 -1.32 -17.71
CA LEU A 185 -12.64 -0.96 -16.33
C LEU A 185 -11.81 0.22 -15.85
N GLY A 186 -10.62 0.45 -16.43
CA GLY A 186 -9.72 1.55 -16.09
C GLY A 186 -8.47 1.11 -15.31
N ALA A 187 -8.22 -0.20 -15.19
CA ALA A 187 -7.00 -0.70 -14.57
C ALA A 187 -5.78 -0.43 -15.44
N THR A 188 -4.67 -0.04 -14.81
CA THR A 188 -3.39 0.21 -15.45
C THR A 188 -2.31 -0.75 -14.95
N CYS A 189 -2.64 -1.60 -13.99
CA CYS A 189 -1.75 -2.60 -13.42
C CYS A 189 -2.56 -3.84 -13.01
N ILE A 190 -2.03 -5.03 -13.28
CA ILE A 190 -2.57 -6.28 -12.76
C ILE A 190 -1.66 -6.75 -11.62
N TYR A 191 -2.25 -7.11 -10.49
CA TYR A 191 -1.58 -7.87 -9.46
C TYR A 191 -2.18 -9.27 -9.40
N MET A 192 -1.35 -10.30 -9.57
CA MET A 192 -1.77 -11.70 -9.50
C MET A 192 -1.32 -12.35 -8.20
N ASN A 193 -2.26 -12.96 -7.47
CA ASN A 193 -1.95 -13.88 -6.38
C ASN A 193 -1.11 -15.06 -6.92
N PRO A 194 -0.49 -15.90 -6.04
CA PRO A 194 0.57 -16.81 -6.46
C PRO A 194 0.22 -17.66 -7.67
N ILE A 195 1.17 -17.77 -8.60
CA ILE A 195 1.00 -18.46 -9.89
C ILE A 195 1.97 -19.64 -10.08
N PHE A 196 2.88 -19.83 -9.15
CA PHE A 196 3.93 -20.85 -9.25
C PHE A 196 3.42 -22.23 -8.88
N ALA A 197 4.14 -23.29 -9.32
CA ALA A 197 3.77 -24.67 -9.03
C ALA A 197 3.67 -24.93 -7.52
N ALA A 198 2.48 -25.34 -7.06
CA ALA A 198 2.14 -25.54 -5.65
C ALA A 198 1.16 -26.69 -5.45
N GLY A 199 1.11 -27.26 -4.25
CA GLY A 199 0.25 -28.39 -3.94
C GLY A 199 -1.23 -28.04 -3.95
N GLU A 200 -1.58 -26.92 -3.31
CA GLU A 200 -2.96 -26.52 -3.11
C GLU A 200 -3.44 -25.44 -4.12
N TYR A 201 -4.77 -25.26 -4.21
CA TYR A 201 -5.37 -24.35 -5.18
C TYR A 201 -5.00 -22.88 -4.99
N HIS A 202 -4.68 -22.49 -3.75
CA HIS A 202 -4.32 -21.10 -3.40
C HIS A 202 -2.87 -20.74 -3.76
N LYS A 203 -2.03 -21.74 -4.00
CA LYS A 203 -0.62 -21.61 -4.42
C LYS A 203 0.31 -20.95 -3.40
N TYR A 204 -0.01 -20.91 -2.12
CA TYR A 204 0.91 -20.43 -1.08
C TYR A 204 1.86 -21.51 -0.55
N ASP A 205 1.63 -22.79 -0.84
CA ASP A 205 2.47 -23.95 -0.49
C ASP A 205 3.38 -24.36 -1.66
N LEU A 206 4.32 -23.49 -2.04
CA LEU A 206 5.10 -23.60 -3.27
C LEU A 206 6.00 -24.84 -3.30
N LEU A 207 6.03 -25.50 -4.45
CA LEU A 207 6.88 -26.63 -4.79
C LEU A 207 8.06 -26.22 -5.68
N ASP A 208 7.83 -25.24 -6.56
CA ASP A 208 8.81 -24.73 -7.51
C ASP A 208 8.60 -23.23 -7.66
N TYR A 209 9.68 -22.46 -7.72
CA TYR A 209 9.67 -21.01 -7.84
C TYR A 209 10.00 -20.49 -9.24
N HIS A 210 10.32 -21.37 -10.19
CA HIS A 210 10.80 -21.01 -11.52
C HIS A 210 9.82 -21.33 -12.65
N HIS A 211 8.68 -21.98 -12.32
CA HIS A 211 7.69 -22.39 -13.30
C HIS A 211 6.28 -22.08 -12.86
N ILE A 212 5.46 -21.77 -13.85
CA ILE A 212 4.01 -21.58 -13.67
C ILE A 212 3.35 -22.91 -13.29
N ASP A 213 2.39 -22.86 -12.39
CA ASP A 213 1.58 -24.02 -12.02
C ASP A 213 0.83 -24.58 -13.24
N PRO A 214 0.95 -25.89 -13.52
CA PRO A 214 0.31 -26.50 -14.69
C PRO A 214 -1.23 -26.42 -14.68
N CYS A 215 -1.86 -26.18 -13.54
CA CYS A 215 -3.30 -25.88 -13.49
C CYS A 215 -3.63 -24.50 -14.07
N PHE A 216 -2.69 -23.55 -14.05
CA PHE A 216 -2.89 -22.21 -14.59
C PHE A 216 -2.41 -22.05 -16.03
N GLY A 217 -1.48 -22.88 -16.49
CA GLY A 217 -0.93 -22.81 -17.85
C GLY A 217 0.55 -23.10 -17.90
N THR A 218 1.25 -22.41 -18.78
CA THR A 218 2.68 -22.58 -19.05
C THR A 218 3.45 -21.26 -18.82
N ASP A 219 4.78 -21.35 -18.74
CA ASP A 219 5.65 -20.18 -18.69
C ASP A 219 5.47 -19.29 -19.93
N GLU A 220 5.17 -19.88 -21.09
CA GLU A 220 4.89 -19.12 -22.31
C GLU A 220 3.54 -18.40 -22.27
N ASP A 221 2.50 -18.98 -21.65
CA ASP A 221 1.25 -18.28 -21.39
C ASP A 221 1.47 -17.06 -20.51
N PHE A 222 2.33 -17.17 -19.49
CA PHE A 222 2.68 -16.05 -18.63
C PHE A 222 3.48 -14.97 -19.40
N ARG A 223 4.45 -15.36 -20.22
CA ARG A 223 5.19 -14.45 -21.09
C ARG A 223 4.25 -13.69 -22.02
N GLN A 224 3.29 -14.37 -22.62
CA GLN A 224 2.26 -13.74 -23.44
C GLN A 224 1.45 -12.74 -22.62
N LEU A 225 1.01 -13.09 -21.41
CA LEU A 225 0.23 -12.21 -20.53
C LEU A 225 1.00 -10.90 -20.25
N VAL A 226 2.28 -11.00 -19.85
CA VAL A 226 3.10 -9.80 -19.58
C VAL A 226 3.26 -8.94 -20.83
N ASN A 227 3.55 -9.55 -21.97
CA ASN A 227 3.69 -8.84 -23.25
C ASN A 227 2.38 -8.12 -23.65
N ASP A 228 1.23 -8.78 -23.47
CA ASP A 228 -0.07 -8.20 -23.78
C ASP A 228 -0.41 -7.04 -22.83
N CYS A 229 -0.04 -7.15 -21.53
CA CYS A 229 -0.14 -6.05 -20.57
C CYS A 229 0.70 -4.86 -21.01
N HIS A 230 1.99 -5.08 -21.30
CA HIS A 230 2.90 -4.01 -21.70
C HIS A 230 2.48 -3.34 -23.02
N ALA A 231 2.00 -4.12 -24.00
CA ALA A 231 1.46 -3.58 -25.26
C ALA A 231 0.26 -2.65 -25.04
N ARG A 232 -0.47 -2.81 -23.94
CA ARG A 232 -1.60 -1.97 -23.53
C ARG A 232 -1.19 -0.83 -22.57
N GLY A 233 0.10 -0.70 -22.24
CA GLY A 233 0.60 0.25 -21.25
C GLY A 233 0.31 -0.14 -19.80
N MET A 234 -0.05 -1.39 -19.56
CA MET A 234 -0.35 -1.94 -18.24
C MET A 234 0.88 -2.60 -17.62
N ARG A 235 0.94 -2.61 -16.28
CA ARG A 235 2.01 -3.22 -15.48
C ARG A 235 1.57 -4.56 -14.89
N VAL A 236 2.54 -5.41 -14.52
CA VAL A 236 2.28 -6.72 -13.93
C VAL A 236 3.05 -6.88 -12.62
N ILE A 237 2.33 -7.16 -11.54
CA ILE A 237 2.86 -7.50 -10.22
C ILE A 237 2.49 -8.94 -9.92
N ILE A 238 3.44 -9.71 -9.37
CA ILE A 238 3.21 -11.10 -8.96
C ILE A 238 3.49 -11.29 -7.46
N ASP A 239 2.95 -12.37 -6.91
CA ASP A 239 3.09 -12.71 -5.50
C ASP A 239 4.35 -13.56 -5.24
N GLY A 240 5.15 -13.17 -4.25
CA GLY A 240 6.36 -13.86 -3.82
C GLY A 240 6.23 -14.37 -2.40
N VAL A 241 6.24 -15.69 -2.23
CA VAL A 241 6.12 -16.36 -0.95
C VAL A 241 7.47 -16.90 -0.52
N PHE A 242 8.15 -16.22 0.40
CA PHE A 242 9.51 -16.58 0.83
C PHE A 242 9.62 -16.92 2.31
N ASN A 243 8.56 -16.66 3.09
CA ASN A 243 8.49 -16.98 4.51
C ASN A 243 8.44 -18.49 4.76
N HIS A 244 7.83 -19.22 3.86
CA HIS A 244 7.61 -20.66 3.95
C HIS A 244 7.58 -21.30 2.56
N VAL A 245 7.62 -22.62 2.51
CA VAL A 245 7.52 -23.43 1.29
C VAL A 245 6.48 -24.53 1.47
N GLY A 246 6.10 -25.23 0.41
CA GLY A 246 5.26 -26.42 0.53
C GLY A 246 6.02 -27.64 1.07
N TRP A 247 5.29 -28.61 1.60
CA TRP A 247 5.86 -29.86 2.15
C TRP A 247 6.76 -30.61 1.19
N ASN A 248 6.45 -30.54 -0.08
CA ASN A 248 7.14 -31.28 -1.13
C ASN A 248 8.16 -30.39 -1.89
N PHE A 249 8.47 -29.19 -1.36
CA PHE A 249 9.58 -28.40 -1.87
C PHE A 249 10.89 -29.22 -1.75
N PHE A 250 11.71 -29.21 -2.79
CA PHE A 250 12.86 -30.12 -2.93
C PHE A 250 13.79 -30.15 -1.71
N ALA A 251 14.04 -28.98 -1.11
CA ALA A 251 14.94 -28.89 0.03
C ALA A 251 14.32 -29.46 1.30
N PHE A 252 13.00 -29.27 1.52
CA PHE A 252 12.31 -29.83 2.67
C PHE A 252 12.12 -31.35 2.52
N ASP A 253 11.83 -31.81 1.31
CA ASP A 253 11.72 -33.24 1.01
C ASP A 253 13.05 -33.96 1.25
N ASP A 254 14.19 -33.35 0.89
CA ASP A 254 15.52 -33.88 1.21
C ASP A 254 15.76 -33.95 2.72
N VAL A 255 15.33 -32.93 3.48
CA VAL A 255 15.44 -32.95 4.96
C VAL A 255 14.64 -34.10 5.58
N VAL A 256 13.40 -34.31 5.10
CA VAL A 256 12.56 -35.43 5.59
C VAL A 256 13.21 -36.81 5.30
N ARG A 257 13.80 -36.97 4.10
CA ARG A 257 14.41 -38.23 3.67
C ARG A 257 15.75 -38.53 4.34
N ASN A 258 16.60 -37.51 4.46
CA ASN A 258 18.00 -37.65 4.85
C ASN A 258 18.30 -37.23 6.30
N GLY A 259 17.33 -36.63 6.98
CA GLY A 259 17.43 -36.17 8.35
C GLY A 259 18.63 -35.25 8.59
N GLU A 260 19.42 -35.54 9.60
CA GLU A 260 20.63 -34.78 9.95
C GLU A 260 21.71 -34.77 8.86
N ASN A 261 21.66 -35.70 7.90
CA ASN A 261 22.59 -35.76 6.78
C ASN A 261 22.16 -34.89 5.58
N SER A 262 20.99 -34.30 5.63
CA SER A 262 20.55 -33.36 4.58
C SER A 262 21.45 -32.15 4.50
N LYS A 263 21.85 -31.79 3.27
CA LYS A 263 22.58 -30.54 3.02
C LYS A 263 21.70 -29.29 3.22
N TYR A 264 20.38 -29.46 3.19
CA TYR A 264 19.39 -28.38 3.34
C TYR A 264 18.86 -28.22 4.77
N LYS A 265 19.37 -28.96 5.77
CA LYS A 265 18.87 -28.89 7.15
C LYS A 265 18.92 -27.49 7.77
N ASN A 266 19.85 -26.66 7.36
CA ASN A 266 19.96 -25.27 7.83
C ASN A 266 19.06 -24.28 7.05
N TRP A 267 18.31 -24.75 6.06
CA TRP A 267 17.37 -23.95 5.29
C TRP A 267 16.04 -23.71 6.01
N PHE A 268 15.80 -24.44 7.10
CA PHE A 268 14.56 -24.39 7.87
C PHE A 268 14.83 -24.10 9.34
N TYR A 269 13.86 -23.50 10.01
CA TYR A 269 13.95 -23.19 11.43
C TYR A 269 13.51 -24.37 12.31
N HIS A 270 14.18 -24.52 13.46
CA HIS A 270 13.80 -25.33 14.60
C HIS A 270 13.49 -26.81 14.26
N LEU A 271 14.28 -27.42 13.36
CA LEU A 271 14.14 -28.85 13.05
C LEU A 271 14.45 -29.71 14.25
N GLN A 272 13.56 -30.65 14.55
CA GLN A 272 13.77 -31.74 15.49
C GLN A 272 13.79 -33.06 14.71
N PHE A 273 14.85 -33.85 14.85
CA PHE A 273 15.00 -35.07 14.08
C PHE A 273 14.49 -36.31 14.84
N PRO A 274 13.82 -37.25 14.18
CA PRO A 274 13.50 -37.23 12.75
C PRO A 274 12.46 -36.15 12.40
N VAL A 275 12.63 -35.51 11.22
CA VAL A 275 11.61 -34.59 10.71
C VAL A 275 10.49 -35.38 10.07
N GLU A 276 9.27 -35.20 10.57
CA GLU A 276 8.10 -35.95 10.14
C GLU A 276 7.03 -34.99 9.59
N ARG A 277 6.26 -35.47 8.61
CA ARG A 277 5.07 -34.80 8.07
C ARG A 277 3.84 -35.36 8.77
N PRO A 278 3.30 -34.70 9.82
CA PRO A 278 2.14 -35.24 10.53
C PRO A 278 0.89 -35.17 9.63
N GLU A 279 0.22 -36.33 9.47
CA GLU A 279 -1.04 -36.40 8.73
C GLU A 279 -2.19 -35.76 9.50
N ASP A 280 -2.20 -35.94 10.82
CA ASP A 280 -3.21 -35.36 11.70
C ASP A 280 -2.97 -33.85 11.85
N PRO A 281 -3.96 -32.98 11.47
CA PRO A 281 -3.86 -31.53 11.58
C PRO A 281 -3.63 -31.00 13.00
N GLU A 282 -4.04 -31.76 14.02
CA GLU A 282 -3.87 -31.39 15.43
C GLU A 282 -2.46 -31.73 15.97
N THR A 283 -1.67 -32.45 15.20
CA THR A 283 -0.31 -32.80 15.59
C THR A 283 0.65 -31.68 15.22
N TYR A 284 1.29 -31.09 16.23
CA TYR A 284 2.32 -30.04 16.00
C TYR A 284 3.56 -30.66 15.32
N PRO A 285 4.06 -30.06 14.24
CA PRO A 285 5.19 -30.62 13.51
C PRO A 285 6.52 -30.48 14.26
N THR A 286 7.52 -31.28 13.86
CA THR A 286 8.89 -31.24 14.39
C THR A 286 9.78 -30.18 13.73
N TYR A 287 9.16 -29.12 13.21
CA TYR A 287 9.80 -27.95 12.55
C TYR A 287 8.93 -26.72 12.72
N GLU A 288 9.51 -25.55 12.55
CA GLU A 288 8.76 -24.30 12.50
C GLU A 288 7.95 -24.21 11.21
N CYS A 289 6.74 -23.64 11.28
CA CYS A 289 5.85 -23.47 10.14
C CYS A 289 5.18 -22.09 10.18
N PHE A 290 4.55 -21.68 9.08
CA PHE A 290 3.74 -20.47 9.05
C PHE A 290 2.52 -20.64 9.97
N GLY A 291 2.43 -19.80 11.00
CA GLY A 291 1.39 -19.93 12.01
C GLY A 291 1.38 -21.33 12.62
N TYR A 292 0.27 -22.06 12.43
CA TYR A 292 0.11 -23.47 12.81
C TYR A 292 -0.09 -24.38 11.59
N GLU A 293 0.19 -23.86 10.36
CA GLU A 293 -0.03 -24.61 9.13
C GLU A 293 1.17 -25.54 8.85
N ARG A 294 1.04 -26.78 9.29
CA ARG A 294 2.09 -27.80 9.18
C ARG A 294 2.58 -28.05 7.75
N MET A 295 1.74 -27.78 6.74
CA MET A 295 2.09 -27.96 5.32
C MET A 295 2.98 -26.86 4.77
N MET A 296 3.28 -25.84 5.59
CA MET A 296 4.04 -24.65 5.21
C MET A 296 5.28 -24.46 6.08
N PRO A 297 6.32 -25.35 5.96
CA PRO A 297 7.54 -25.26 6.74
C PRO A 297 8.26 -23.91 6.50
N LYS A 298 8.64 -23.25 7.61
CA LYS A 298 9.25 -21.92 7.62
C LYS A 298 10.71 -21.97 7.17
N THR A 299 11.05 -21.12 6.20
CA THR A 299 12.41 -21.01 5.67
C THR A 299 13.30 -20.17 6.56
N ASN A 300 14.55 -20.56 6.69
CA ASN A 300 15.58 -19.80 7.40
C ASN A 300 16.21 -18.73 6.48
N THR A 301 15.55 -17.61 6.32
CA THR A 301 16.02 -16.48 5.48
C THR A 301 17.26 -15.77 6.03
N CYS A 302 17.74 -16.13 7.24
CA CYS A 302 19.06 -15.71 7.72
C CYS A 302 20.21 -16.57 7.14
N ASN A 303 19.92 -17.74 6.55
CA ASN A 303 20.91 -18.57 5.91
C ASN A 303 21.32 -17.99 4.56
N PRO A 304 22.63 -17.79 4.28
CA PRO A 304 23.09 -17.21 3.01
C PRO A 304 22.66 -18.01 1.77
N GLU A 305 22.63 -19.34 1.83
CA GLU A 305 22.19 -20.17 0.69
C GLU A 305 20.70 -19.98 0.38
N VAL A 306 19.86 -19.81 1.41
CA VAL A 306 18.43 -19.50 1.26
C VAL A 306 18.27 -18.09 0.67
N GLN A 307 19.06 -17.14 1.14
CA GLN A 307 19.10 -15.77 0.64
C GLN A 307 19.47 -15.75 -0.84
N ASP A 308 20.56 -16.43 -1.22
CA ASP A 308 21.04 -16.50 -2.61
C ASP A 308 19.98 -17.15 -3.51
N TYR A 309 19.35 -18.24 -3.05
CA TYR A 309 18.29 -18.93 -3.79
C TYR A 309 17.10 -18.02 -4.09
N PHE A 310 16.55 -17.36 -3.07
CA PHE A 310 15.36 -16.52 -3.26
C PHE A 310 15.67 -15.17 -3.93
N CYS A 311 16.88 -14.62 -3.74
CA CYS A 311 17.32 -13.46 -4.50
C CYS A 311 17.43 -13.78 -6.00
N GLU A 312 17.90 -14.99 -6.35
CA GLU A 312 17.92 -15.42 -7.76
C GLU A 312 16.51 -15.65 -8.31
N VAL A 313 15.57 -16.17 -7.52
CA VAL A 313 14.15 -16.22 -7.91
C VAL A 313 13.63 -14.80 -8.23
N GLY A 314 13.96 -13.83 -7.37
CA GLY A 314 13.58 -12.43 -7.58
C GLY A 314 14.11 -11.87 -8.90
N ARG A 315 15.39 -12.10 -9.22
CA ARG A 315 16.02 -11.69 -10.49
C ARG A 315 15.41 -12.42 -11.70
N TYR A 316 15.21 -13.73 -11.57
CA TYR A 316 14.75 -14.60 -12.66
C TYR A 316 13.45 -14.07 -13.30
N TRP A 317 12.42 -13.81 -12.51
CA TRP A 317 11.14 -13.35 -13.02
C TRP A 317 11.20 -11.94 -13.64
N VAL A 318 12.05 -11.08 -13.10
CA VAL A 318 12.29 -9.76 -13.69
C VAL A 318 13.04 -9.89 -15.01
N ARG A 319 14.12 -10.67 -15.05
CA ARG A 319 14.98 -10.83 -16.22
C ARG A 319 14.30 -11.60 -17.37
N GLU A 320 13.61 -12.69 -17.04
CA GLU A 320 13.05 -13.60 -18.06
C GLU A 320 11.66 -13.17 -18.53
N PHE A 321 10.88 -12.52 -17.68
CA PHE A 321 9.47 -12.19 -17.97
C PHE A 321 9.18 -10.70 -17.93
N ASP A 322 10.13 -9.86 -17.52
CA ASP A 322 9.98 -8.39 -17.44
C ASP A 322 8.83 -7.92 -16.54
N ILE A 323 8.58 -8.62 -15.44
CA ILE A 323 7.55 -8.20 -14.48
C ILE A 323 7.86 -6.81 -13.90
N ASP A 324 6.83 -6.09 -13.44
CA ASP A 324 6.95 -4.72 -12.92
C ASP A 324 6.92 -4.62 -11.39
N GLY A 325 6.65 -5.72 -10.72
CA GLY A 325 6.64 -5.70 -9.26
C GLY A 325 6.45 -7.06 -8.60
N TRP A 326 6.79 -7.05 -7.31
CA TRP A 326 6.55 -8.14 -6.37
C TRP A 326 5.65 -7.68 -5.23
N ARG A 327 4.59 -8.41 -4.94
CA ARG A 327 3.95 -8.41 -3.64
C ARG A 327 4.58 -9.52 -2.81
N LEU A 328 4.99 -9.21 -1.59
CA LEU A 328 5.83 -10.07 -0.76
C LEU A 328 5.04 -10.54 0.44
N ASP A 329 4.71 -11.84 0.41
CA ASP A 329 3.85 -12.53 1.37
C ASP A 329 4.48 -12.59 2.76
N VAL A 330 3.66 -12.43 3.81
CA VAL A 330 4.07 -12.50 5.23
C VAL A 330 5.36 -11.71 5.52
N ALA A 331 5.46 -10.51 4.94
CA ALA A 331 6.72 -9.77 4.91
C ALA A 331 7.26 -9.39 6.30
N SER A 332 6.39 -9.23 7.29
CA SER A 332 6.76 -8.88 8.66
C SER A 332 7.44 -10.02 9.45
N GLU A 333 7.33 -11.27 8.99
CA GLU A 333 7.99 -12.42 9.63
C GLU A 333 9.37 -12.77 9.05
N ILE A 334 9.82 -12.05 8.03
CA ILE A 334 11.12 -12.25 7.38
C ILE A 334 12.09 -11.17 7.84
N ASN A 335 13.35 -11.54 8.06
CA ASN A 335 14.35 -10.61 8.58
C ASN A 335 14.74 -9.51 7.58
N ASP A 336 15.08 -8.33 8.10
CA ASP A 336 15.45 -7.15 7.32
C ASP A 336 16.66 -7.37 6.39
N GLY A 337 17.62 -8.18 6.83
CA GLY A 337 18.82 -8.49 6.05
C GLY A 337 18.49 -9.18 4.74
N PHE A 338 17.55 -10.13 4.78
CA PHE A 338 17.01 -10.79 3.58
C PHE A 338 16.32 -9.77 2.66
N TRP A 339 15.45 -8.93 3.20
CA TRP A 339 14.70 -7.96 2.38
C TRP A 339 15.61 -6.95 1.70
N ARG A 340 16.68 -6.49 2.39
CA ARG A 340 17.67 -5.59 1.77
C ARG A 340 18.41 -6.27 0.63
N ALA A 341 18.81 -7.53 0.80
CA ALA A 341 19.46 -8.32 -0.26
C ALA A 341 18.50 -8.57 -1.43
N PHE A 342 17.26 -8.94 -1.15
CA PHE A 342 16.23 -9.15 -2.18
C PHE A 342 15.93 -7.87 -2.96
N ARG A 343 15.77 -6.73 -2.25
CA ARG A 343 15.61 -5.42 -2.90
C ARG A 343 16.78 -5.11 -3.84
N GLN A 344 18.00 -5.27 -3.35
CA GLN A 344 19.19 -5.03 -4.17
C GLN A 344 19.17 -5.91 -5.42
N ALA A 345 18.92 -7.21 -5.27
CA ALA A 345 18.88 -8.17 -6.36
C ALA A 345 17.85 -7.79 -7.44
N VAL A 346 16.63 -7.44 -7.03
CA VAL A 346 15.55 -7.07 -7.96
C VAL A 346 15.82 -5.72 -8.62
N LYS A 347 16.26 -4.71 -7.86
CA LYS A 347 16.51 -3.36 -8.38
C LYS A 347 17.73 -3.28 -9.31
N GLU A 348 18.70 -4.18 -9.17
CA GLU A 348 19.81 -4.32 -10.11
C GLU A 348 19.36 -4.82 -11.48
N GLU A 349 18.33 -5.69 -11.54
CA GLU A 349 17.75 -6.14 -12.82
C GLU A 349 16.82 -5.06 -13.43
N LYS A 350 15.94 -4.46 -12.61
CA LYS A 350 14.96 -3.45 -13.04
C LYS A 350 14.68 -2.46 -11.92
N ALA A 351 15.28 -1.28 -12.00
CA ALA A 351 15.12 -0.22 -10.98
C ALA A 351 13.64 0.16 -10.74
N GLU A 352 12.82 0.10 -11.81
CA GLU A 352 11.39 0.42 -11.79
C GLU A 352 10.48 -0.74 -11.31
N CYS A 353 11.03 -1.89 -10.90
CA CYS A 353 10.25 -2.98 -10.32
C CYS A 353 9.84 -2.63 -8.89
N ILE A 354 8.54 -2.48 -8.60
CA ILE A 354 8.03 -2.12 -7.27
C ILE A 354 8.09 -3.31 -6.31
N LEU A 355 8.43 -3.04 -5.04
CA LEU A 355 8.37 -4.02 -3.95
C LEU A 355 7.29 -3.62 -2.94
N ILE A 356 6.27 -4.47 -2.81
CA ILE A 356 5.10 -4.24 -1.96
C ILE A 356 5.07 -5.31 -0.88
N GLY A 357 5.38 -4.96 0.37
CA GLY A 357 5.31 -5.90 1.49
C GLY A 357 3.87 -6.12 1.96
N GLU A 358 3.50 -7.35 2.27
CA GLU A 358 2.31 -7.60 3.06
C GLU A 358 2.63 -7.40 4.54
N VAL A 359 2.10 -6.32 5.10
CA VAL A 359 2.24 -5.96 6.52
C VAL A 359 0.88 -5.53 7.04
N TRP A 360 0.37 -6.25 8.03
CA TRP A 360 -0.98 -6.02 8.58
C TRP A 360 -1.02 -4.94 9.65
N GLU A 361 0.12 -4.68 10.26
CA GLU A 361 0.34 -3.65 11.27
C GLU A 361 0.94 -2.38 10.67
N THR A 362 1.29 -1.43 11.52
CA THR A 362 1.98 -0.20 11.14
C THR A 362 3.34 -0.48 10.48
N ALA A 363 3.52 -0.12 9.23
CA ALA A 363 4.62 -0.56 8.37
C ALA A 363 5.84 0.37 8.31
N GLN A 364 5.94 1.40 9.18
CA GLN A 364 7.02 2.41 9.14
C GLN A 364 8.42 1.79 9.09
N HIS A 365 8.64 0.69 9.82
CA HIS A 365 9.93 0.01 9.93
C HIS A 365 10.47 -0.40 8.54
N TRP A 366 9.63 -0.92 7.67
CA TRP A 366 10.01 -1.45 6.36
C TRP A 366 10.01 -0.42 5.22
N LEU A 367 9.61 0.83 5.50
CA LEU A 367 9.35 1.87 4.49
C LEU A 367 10.34 3.05 4.57
N ASN A 368 11.59 2.77 4.93
CA ASN A 368 12.64 3.78 5.02
C ASN A 368 13.40 4.03 3.71
N GLY A 369 13.13 3.23 2.66
CA GLY A 369 13.76 3.32 1.34
C GLY A 369 14.75 2.21 1.05
N ASP A 370 15.07 1.37 2.02
CA ASP A 370 16.05 0.29 1.96
C ASP A 370 15.44 -1.12 1.90
N ILE A 371 14.14 -1.26 2.13
CA ILE A 371 13.40 -2.54 2.10
C ILE A 371 12.29 -2.50 1.07
N PHE A 372 11.12 -1.94 1.38
CA PHE A 372 9.99 -1.88 0.46
C PHE A 372 9.76 -0.47 -0.09
N ASP A 373 9.14 -0.40 -1.26
CA ASP A 373 8.63 0.84 -1.86
C ASP A 373 7.23 1.16 -1.34
N SER A 374 6.47 0.11 -0.98
CA SER A 374 5.06 0.16 -0.62
C SER A 374 4.71 -0.99 0.33
N THR A 375 3.55 -0.91 0.95
CA THR A 375 2.91 -2.04 1.62
C THR A 375 1.41 -2.10 1.29
N MET A 376 0.81 -3.28 1.44
CA MET A 376 -0.65 -3.42 1.45
C MET A 376 -1.21 -2.64 2.65
N ASN A 377 -1.95 -1.56 2.37
CA ASN A 377 -2.38 -0.61 3.40
C ASN A 377 -3.63 -1.09 4.14
N TYR A 378 -3.46 -2.04 5.05
CA TYR A 378 -4.55 -2.56 5.87
C TYR A 378 -5.12 -1.53 6.87
N ASP A 379 -4.34 -0.49 7.26
CA ASP A 379 -4.87 0.63 8.05
C ASP A 379 -5.91 1.44 7.24
N PHE A 380 -5.66 1.67 5.93
CA PHE A 380 -6.64 2.28 5.04
C PHE A 380 -7.96 1.48 5.03
N ARG A 381 -7.87 0.16 4.78
CA ARG A 381 -9.02 -0.74 4.83
C ARG A 381 -9.78 -0.65 6.16
N LYS A 382 -9.07 -0.70 7.27
CA LYS A 382 -9.63 -0.64 8.62
C LYS A 382 -10.39 0.65 8.89
N HIS A 383 -9.87 1.80 8.42
CA HIS A 383 -10.54 3.08 8.58
C HIS A 383 -11.76 3.21 7.66
N CYS A 384 -11.64 2.79 6.39
CA CYS A 384 -12.76 2.73 5.46
C CYS A 384 -13.89 1.81 5.96
N ARG A 385 -13.54 0.65 6.51
CA ARG A 385 -14.52 -0.29 7.07
C ARG A 385 -15.34 0.37 8.18
N ARG A 386 -14.66 1.02 9.15
CA ARG A 386 -15.34 1.66 10.27
C ARG A 386 -16.22 2.83 9.84
N PHE A 387 -15.77 3.63 8.88
CA PHE A 387 -16.52 4.80 8.44
C PHE A 387 -17.62 4.43 7.44
N PHE A 388 -17.26 3.85 6.28
CA PHE A 388 -18.23 3.61 5.21
C PHE A 388 -19.12 2.38 5.42
N ALA A 389 -18.54 1.25 5.85
CA ALA A 389 -19.29 -0.01 5.95
C ALA A 389 -20.04 -0.14 7.26
N GLU A 390 -19.36 0.01 8.40
CA GLU A 390 -19.95 -0.16 9.73
C GLU A 390 -20.65 1.09 10.25
N GLN A 391 -20.29 2.28 9.71
CA GLN A 391 -20.74 3.60 10.19
C GLN A 391 -20.60 3.75 11.74
N SER A 392 -19.51 3.17 12.29
CA SER A 392 -19.22 3.10 13.71
C SER A 392 -18.40 4.27 14.25
N ILE A 393 -17.90 5.13 13.35
CA ILE A 393 -17.16 6.36 13.65
C ILE A 393 -17.74 7.52 12.85
N ASP A 394 -17.61 8.75 13.37
CA ASP A 394 -18.01 9.97 12.67
C ASP A 394 -16.88 10.51 11.74
N ALA A 395 -17.18 11.57 11.00
CA ALA A 395 -16.23 12.16 10.05
C ALA A 395 -14.97 12.70 10.74
N ALA A 396 -15.09 13.29 11.92
CA ALA A 396 -13.94 13.81 12.67
C ALA A 396 -13.01 12.68 13.14
N GLU A 397 -13.55 11.58 13.64
CA GLU A 397 -12.74 10.43 14.04
C GLU A 397 -12.12 9.74 12.80
N PHE A 398 -12.85 9.66 11.68
CA PHE A 398 -12.31 9.15 10.42
C PHE A 398 -11.14 9.98 9.95
N ASP A 399 -11.28 11.32 9.90
CA ASP A 399 -10.22 12.24 9.52
C ASP A 399 -9.00 12.13 10.42
N ALA A 400 -9.18 12.09 11.74
CA ALA A 400 -8.09 11.93 12.70
C ALA A 400 -7.29 10.63 12.45
N ARG A 401 -7.98 9.52 12.14
CA ARG A 401 -7.34 8.24 11.82
C ARG A 401 -6.59 8.27 10.49
N VAL A 402 -7.19 8.86 9.46
CA VAL A 402 -6.58 9.04 8.13
C VAL A 402 -5.35 9.94 8.23
N THR A 403 -5.45 11.06 8.95
CA THR A 403 -4.34 11.97 9.21
C THR A 403 -3.19 11.26 9.94
N ASN A 404 -3.49 10.53 11.02
CA ASN A 404 -2.47 9.79 11.76
C ASN A 404 -1.77 8.75 10.87
N MET A 405 -2.52 8.02 10.02
CA MET A 405 -1.96 7.10 9.04
C MET A 405 -1.03 7.81 8.03
N ARG A 406 -1.45 8.96 7.47
CA ARG A 406 -0.66 9.75 6.51
C ARG A 406 0.64 10.27 7.11
N MET A 407 0.58 10.81 8.33
CA MET A 407 1.72 11.46 8.98
C MET A 407 2.80 10.48 9.47
N ARG A 408 2.53 9.18 9.48
CA ARG A 408 3.50 8.13 9.85
C ARG A 408 4.56 7.87 8.78
N TYR A 409 4.32 8.23 7.53
CA TYR A 409 5.18 7.85 6.41
C TYR A 409 5.97 9.03 5.84
N LYS A 410 7.12 8.72 5.25
CA LYS A 410 7.83 9.66 4.37
C LYS A 410 6.93 9.99 3.18
N LEU A 411 7.01 11.21 2.69
CA LEU A 411 6.08 11.71 1.67
C LEU A 411 6.05 10.84 0.39
N PRO A 412 7.18 10.42 -0.22
CA PRO A 412 7.13 9.59 -1.42
C PRO A 412 6.47 8.23 -1.19
N VAL A 413 6.68 7.64 0.00
CA VAL A 413 6.10 6.34 0.38
C VAL A 413 4.59 6.44 0.58
N LEU A 414 4.10 7.56 1.12
CA LEU A 414 2.66 7.79 1.28
C LEU A 414 1.91 7.68 -0.05
N TYR A 415 2.51 8.23 -1.12
CA TYR A 415 1.91 8.19 -2.47
C TYR A 415 2.03 6.81 -3.14
N ALA A 416 2.80 5.90 -2.58
CA ALA A 416 2.99 4.56 -3.11
C ALA A 416 2.28 3.47 -2.30
N GLN A 417 1.57 3.80 -1.19
CA GLN A 417 0.85 2.80 -0.40
C GLN A 417 -0.27 2.14 -1.19
N LEU A 418 -0.33 0.80 -1.20
CA LEU A 418 -1.36 0.04 -1.91
C LEU A 418 -2.65 0.00 -1.09
N ASN A 419 -3.59 0.87 -1.41
CA ASN A 419 -4.86 1.02 -0.70
C ASN A 419 -5.89 0.00 -1.18
N LEU A 420 -6.32 -0.88 -0.28
CA LEU A 420 -7.30 -1.92 -0.56
C LEU A 420 -8.56 -1.74 0.31
N LEU A 421 -9.71 -2.11 -0.21
CA LEU A 421 -10.93 -2.28 0.57
C LEU A 421 -11.08 -3.73 1.04
N ASP A 422 -10.67 -4.67 0.19
CA ASP A 422 -10.56 -6.09 0.52
C ASP A 422 -9.49 -6.81 -0.32
N SER A 423 -9.32 -8.10 -0.09
CA SER A 423 -8.37 -8.98 -0.77
C SER A 423 -8.80 -10.44 -0.63
N HIS A 424 -7.98 -11.36 -1.13
CA HIS A 424 -8.16 -12.81 -0.99
C HIS A 424 -8.00 -13.33 0.46
N ASP A 425 -7.58 -12.48 1.42
CA ASP A 425 -7.36 -12.84 2.83
C ASP A 425 -8.37 -12.26 3.80
N VAL A 426 -9.28 -11.41 3.31
CA VAL A 426 -10.25 -10.74 4.16
C VAL A 426 -11.64 -10.73 3.52
N SER A 427 -12.66 -10.56 4.35
CA SER A 427 -14.05 -10.47 3.90
C SER A 427 -14.23 -9.41 2.82
N ARG A 428 -15.05 -9.71 1.81
CA ARG A 428 -15.46 -8.75 0.78
C ARG A 428 -16.09 -7.53 1.41
N PHE A 429 -15.65 -6.35 0.98
CA PHE A 429 -16.09 -5.09 1.57
C PHE A 429 -17.59 -4.84 1.36
N TYR A 430 -18.11 -5.29 0.23
CA TYR A 430 -19.56 -5.24 -0.05
C TYR A 430 -20.40 -6.03 0.97
N SER A 431 -19.86 -7.14 1.52
CA SER A 431 -20.52 -7.86 2.62
C SER A 431 -20.54 -7.05 3.90
N LEU A 432 -19.44 -6.32 4.19
CA LEU A 432 -19.32 -5.44 5.36
C LEU A 432 -20.25 -4.23 5.25
N CYS A 433 -20.53 -3.77 4.02
CA CYS A 433 -21.56 -2.77 3.71
C CYS A 433 -23.00 -3.31 3.80
N GLU A 434 -23.21 -4.55 4.28
CA GLU A 434 -24.52 -5.20 4.31
C GLU A 434 -25.19 -5.30 2.92
N LYS A 435 -24.35 -5.33 1.87
CA LYS A 435 -24.75 -5.30 0.44
C LYS A 435 -25.47 -4.00 0.03
N ASP A 436 -25.23 -2.93 0.75
CA ASP A 436 -25.70 -1.60 0.38
C ASP A 436 -24.75 -0.99 -0.68
N PRO A 437 -25.21 -0.81 -1.94
CA PRO A 437 -24.37 -0.27 -2.99
C PRO A 437 -23.97 1.19 -2.75
N ALA A 438 -24.76 1.96 -2.02
CA ALA A 438 -24.44 3.36 -1.74
C ALA A 438 -23.24 3.48 -0.79
N ARG A 439 -23.17 2.66 0.28
CA ARG A 439 -21.99 2.59 1.16
C ARG A 439 -20.75 2.16 0.38
N MET A 440 -20.89 1.14 -0.49
CA MET A 440 -19.78 0.68 -1.32
C MET A 440 -19.31 1.77 -2.27
N GLN A 441 -20.22 2.48 -2.94
CA GLN A 441 -19.89 3.58 -3.85
C GLN A 441 -19.10 4.70 -3.17
N LEU A 442 -19.48 5.11 -1.96
CA LEU A 442 -18.72 6.13 -1.20
C LEU A 442 -17.31 5.66 -0.86
N ALA A 443 -17.15 4.39 -0.42
CA ALA A 443 -15.84 3.82 -0.12
C ALA A 443 -14.95 3.74 -1.37
N VAL A 444 -15.50 3.31 -2.50
CA VAL A 444 -14.78 3.24 -3.80
C VAL A 444 -14.38 4.62 -4.28
N LEU A 445 -15.28 5.62 -4.20
CA LEU A 445 -14.94 6.98 -4.58
C LEU A 445 -13.81 7.52 -3.70
N PHE A 446 -13.86 7.29 -2.38
CA PHE A 446 -12.77 7.66 -1.49
C PHE A 446 -11.46 6.95 -1.88
N GLN A 447 -11.48 5.64 -2.11
CA GLN A 447 -10.30 4.88 -2.54
C GLN A 447 -9.66 5.45 -3.82
N MET A 448 -10.46 5.80 -4.82
CA MET A 448 -9.97 6.32 -6.11
C MET A 448 -9.49 7.76 -6.03
N THR A 449 -9.94 8.55 -5.06
CA THR A 449 -9.61 9.97 -4.93
C THR A 449 -8.63 10.26 -3.79
N PHE A 450 -8.31 9.27 -2.96
CA PHE A 450 -7.32 9.37 -1.89
C PHE A 450 -5.86 9.27 -2.40
N THR A 451 -4.89 9.59 -1.53
CA THR A 451 -3.45 9.42 -1.79
C THR A 451 -3.06 7.94 -1.78
N GLY A 452 -2.12 7.54 -2.62
CA GLY A 452 -1.64 6.15 -2.73
C GLY A 452 -2.22 5.43 -3.95
N ILE A 453 -1.96 4.15 -4.08
CA ILE A 453 -2.31 3.30 -5.23
C ILE A 453 -3.60 2.54 -4.89
N PRO A 454 -4.74 2.79 -5.52
CA PRO A 454 -5.94 2.00 -5.29
C PRO A 454 -5.78 0.59 -5.86
N SER A 455 -6.21 -0.42 -5.08
CA SER A 455 -6.26 -1.83 -5.48
C SER A 455 -7.68 -2.35 -5.39
N VAL A 456 -8.23 -2.77 -6.52
CA VAL A 456 -9.55 -3.39 -6.64
C VAL A 456 -9.37 -4.90 -6.73
N PHE A 457 -10.02 -5.64 -5.84
CA PHE A 457 -10.01 -7.09 -5.89
C PHE A 457 -11.05 -7.58 -6.91
N TYR A 458 -10.68 -8.53 -7.77
CA TYR A 458 -11.54 -9.01 -8.85
C TYR A 458 -12.96 -9.31 -8.37
N GLY A 459 -13.95 -8.85 -9.11
CA GLY A 459 -15.36 -9.09 -8.81
C GLY A 459 -16.01 -8.12 -7.81
N ASP A 460 -15.25 -7.20 -7.19
CA ASP A 460 -15.84 -6.13 -6.37
C ASP A 460 -16.77 -5.27 -7.21
N GLU A 461 -16.34 -4.95 -8.43
CA GLU A 461 -17.12 -4.20 -9.41
C GLU A 461 -18.38 -4.94 -9.83
N ARG A 462 -18.41 -6.24 -9.63
CA ARG A 462 -19.58 -7.09 -9.92
C ARG A 462 -20.42 -7.39 -8.69
N GLY A 463 -20.08 -6.80 -7.54
CA GLY A 463 -20.80 -6.96 -6.28
C GLY A 463 -20.63 -8.35 -5.67
N ILE A 464 -19.52 -9.03 -5.91
CA ILE A 464 -19.21 -10.29 -5.23
C ILE A 464 -19.13 -10.02 -3.72
N TYR A 465 -19.69 -10.91 -2.94
CA TYR A 465 -19.76 -10.83 -1.49
C TYR A 465 -19.31 -12.15 -0.85
N GLY A 466 -18.89 -12.10 0.40
CA GLY A 466 -18.45 -13.26 1.18
C GLY A 466 -17.77 -12.80 2.47
N LEU A 467 -18.01 -13.53 3.56
CA LEU A 467 -17.45 -13.25 4.87
C LEU A 467 -16.37 -14.26 5.27
N LYS A 468 -16.41 -15.47 4.66
CA LYS A 468 -15.46 -16.56 4.93
C LYS A 468 -14.59 -16.81 3.71
N GLU A 469 -13.44 -17.45 3.90
CA GLU A 469 -12.47 -17.72 2.83
C GLU A 469 -13.09 -18.35 1.58
N ALA A 470 -13.88 -19.39 1.74
CA ALA A 470 -14.56 -20.06 0.61
C ALA A 470 -15.55 -19.14 -0.14
N GLU A 471 -16.03 -18.08 0.52
CA GLU A 471 -16.99 -17.14 -0.04
C GLU A 471 -16.31 -15.93 -0.68
N TYR A 472 -15.27 -15.36 -0.06
CA TYR A 472 -14.61 -14.17 -0.63
C TYR A 472 -13.62 -14.51 -1.76
N ARG A 473 -13.20 -15.79 -1.91
CA ARG A 473 -12.50 -16.33 -3.09
C ARG A 473 -13.47 -16.96 -4.11
N HIS A 474 -14.71 -16.45 -4.15
CA HIS A 474 -15.77 -16.93 -5.05
C HIS A 474 -15.37 -16.78 -6.52
N GLU A 475 -15.92 -17.65 -7.39
CA GLU A 475 -15.74 -17.52 -8.84
C GLU A 475 -16.30 -16.21 -9.38
N MET A 476 -15.66 -15.67 -10.42
CA MET A 476 -16.10 -14.46 -11.10
C MET A 476 -17.49 -14.66 -11.74
N THR A 477 -18.42 -13.73 -11.51
CA THR A 477 -19.82 -13.84 -11.95
C THR A 477 -20.03 -13.44 -13.41
N TRP A 478 -19.27 -14.05 -14.34
CA TRP A 478 -19.29 -13.73 -15.77
C TRP A 478 -20.65 -13.90 -16.45
N SER A 479 -21.44 -14.89 -16.01
CA SER A 479 -22.73 -15.23 -16.57
C SER A 479 -23.87 -14.27 -16.19
N GLN A 480 -23.60 -13.38 -15.21
CA GLN A 480 -24.60 -12.41 -14.76
C GLN A 480 -24.39 -11.08 -15.48
N GLU A 481 -25.48 -10.34 -15.71
CA GLU A 481 -25.39 -8.97 -16.19
C GLU A 481 -24.61 -8.11 -15.19
N PRO A 482 -23.73 -7.21 -15.66
CA PRO A 482 -23.00 -6.32 -14.78
C PRO A 482 -23.98 -5.46 -13.95
N PRO A 483 -23.82 -5.39 -12.62
CA PRO A 483 -24.63 -4.49 -11.81
C PRO A 483 -24.26 -3.02 -12.09
N ALA A 484 -25.11 -2.09 -11.67
CA ALA A 484 -24.81 -0.64 -11.74
C ALA A 484 -23.49 -0.27 -11.03
N LEU A 485 -23.06 -1.08 -10.08
CA LEU A 485 -21.78 -0.94 -9.39
C LEU A 485 -20.57 -1.06 -10.34
N ALA A 486 -20.66 -1.88 -11.40
CA ALA A 486 -19.59 -2.03 -12.39
C ALA A 486 -19.32 -0.72 -13.14
N GLU A 487 -20.38 -0.03 -13.58
CA GLU A 487 -20.26 1.28 -14.22
C GLU A 487 -19.72 2.35 -13.25
N PHE A 488 -20.07 2.24 -11.96
CA PHE A 488 -19.54 3.13 -10.95
C PHE A 488 -18.02 2.96 -10.77
N TYR A 489 -17.54 1.72 -10.63
CA TYR A 489 -16.10 1.41 -10.56
C TYR A 489 -15.36 1.92 -11.79
N LYS A 490 -15.90 1.60 -12.99
CA LYS A 490 -15.32 2.07 -14.24
C LYS A 490 -15.15 3.59 -14.24
N LYS A 491 -16.21 4.33 -13.91
CA LYS A 491 -16.17 5.79 -13.86
C LYS A 491 -15.19 6.32 -12.80
N ALA A 492 -15.13 5.69 -11.62
CA ALA A 492 -14.24 6.10 -10.54
C ALA A 492 -12.76 5.85 -10.88
N MET A 493 -12.44 4.71 -11.52
CA MET A 493 -11.08 4.38 -11.96
C MET A 493 -10.61 5.33 -13.07
N HIS A 494 -11.47 5.64 -14.05
CA HIS A 494 -11.18 6.62 -15.10
C HIS A 494 -11.02 8.04 -14.52
N LEU A 495 -11.89 8.47 -13.60
CA LEU A 495 -11.75 9.75 -12.92
C LEU A 495 -10.35 9.92 -12.32
N ARG A 496 -9.81 8.87 -11.68
CA ARG A 496 -8.45 8.93 -11.11
C ARG A 496 -7.38 9.09 -12.19
N THR A 497 -7.44 8.31 -13.26
CA THR A 497 -6.40 8.31 -14.31
C THR A 497 -6.46 9.56 -15.20
N GLU A 498 -7.60 10.23 -15.28
CA GLU A 498 -7.80 11.47 -16.04
C GLU A 498 -7.32 12.73 -15.29
N HIS A 499 -7.14 12.66 -13.95
CA HIS A 499 -6.83 13.80 -13.12
C HIS A 499 -5.54 13.58 -12.30
N THR A 500 -4.44 14.27 -12.66
CA THR A 500 -3.14 14.12 -11.98
C THR A 500 -3.20 14.52 -10.51
N ALA A 501 -4.06 15.48 -10.15
CA ALA A 501 -4.29 15.87 -8.77
C ALA A 501 -4.73 14.69 -7.89
N LEU A 502 -5.49 13.73 -8.42
CA LEU A 502 -5.90 12.53 -7.67
C LEU A 502 -4.75 11.54 -7.48
N CYS A 503 -3.79 11.50 -8.40
CA CYS A 503 -2.61 10.64 -8.33
C CYS A 503 -1.50 11.22 -7.46
N ARG A 504 -1.14 12.49 -7.67
CA ARG A 504 0.08 13.14 -7.17
C ARG A 504 -0.16 14.34 -6.27
N GLY A 505 -1.39 14.87 -6.24
CA GLY A 505 -1.74 16.10 -5.52
C GLY A 505 -1.59 15.97 -4.01
N SER A 506 -1.37 17.10 -3.34
CA SER A 506 -1.48 17.20 -1.89
C SER A 506 -2.88 16.81 -1.41
N TYR A 507 -3.05 16.58 -0.13
CA TYR A 507 -4.33 16.20 0.45
C TYR A 507 -4.63 17.09 1.66
N HIS A 508 -5.74 17.81 1.61
CA HIS A 508 -6.17 18.70 2.68
C HIS A 508 -7.63 18.44 3.02
N THR A 509 -7.91 18.15 4.27
CA THR A 509 -9.28 18.03 4.78
C THR A 509 -9.90 19.41 4.90
N ILE A 510 -11.13 19.59 4.42
CA ILE A 510 -11.87 20.84 4.45
C ILE A 510 -13.19 20.73 5.23
N GLU A 511 -13.68 19.50 5.46
CA GLU A 511 -14.92 19.24 6.18
C GLU A 511 -14.83 17.91 6.93
N ALA A 512 -14.91 17.92 8.24
CA ALA A 512 -14.89 16.72 9.09
C ALA A 512 -15.42 17.03 10.50
N GLU A 513 -16.70 17.35 10.63
CA GLU A 513 -17.27 17.70 11.92
C GLU A 513 -17.63 16.48 12.78
N LYS A 514 -17.54 16.65 14.11
CA LYS A 514 -17.98 15.64 15.08
C LYS A 514 -19.47 15.36 14.93
N LYS A 515 -19.84 14.09 15.11
CA LYS A 515 -21.23 13.58 15.05
C LYS A 515 -21.90 13.72 13.69
N THR A 516 -21.14 13.96 12.64
CA THR A 516 -21.63 13.94 11.25
C THR A 516 -20.95 12.85 10.45
N GLY A 517 -21.55 12.46 9.32
CA GLY A 517 -20.96 11.62 8.30
C GLY A 517 -20.52 12.40 7.06
N LEU A 518 -20.58 13.73 7.10
CA LEU A 518 -20.10 14.57 5.99
C LEU A 518 -18.57 14.69 6.06
N TYR A 519 -17.90 14.26 4.99
CA TYR A 519 -16.46 14.34 4.86
C TYR A 519 -16.07 15.04 3.57
N GLY A 520 -15.22 16.06 3.66
CA GLY A 520 -14.78 16.85 2.52
C GLY A 520 -13.26 17.07 2.52
N TYR A 521 -12.65 16.98 1.34
CA TYR A 521 -11.21 17.20 1.17
C TYR A 521 -10.86 17.70 -0.23
N GLU A 522 -9.66 18.23 -0.34
CA GLU A 522 -9.08 18.74 -1.60
C GLU A 522 -7.82 17.96 -1.96
N ARG A 523 -7.63 17.77 -3.27
CA ARG A 523 -6.41 17.27 -3.89
C ARG A 523 -5.88 18.35 -4.83
N ILE A 524 -4.61 18.77 -4.65
CA ILE A 524 -4.03 19.88 -5.40
C ILE A 524 -2.71 19.46 -6.03
N ASP A 525 -2.62 19.57 -7.37
CA ASP A 525 -1.40 19.34 -8.14
C ASP A 525 -1.21 20.47 -9.17
N GLY A 526 -0.19 21.30 -8.93
CA GLY A 526 0.09 22.45 -9.78
C GLY A 526 -1.11 23.40 -9.88
N LYS A 527 -1.76 23.42 -11.04
CA LYS A 527 -2.92 24.27 -11.33
C LYS A 527 -4.26 23.56 -11.17
N GLU A 528 -4.26 22.28 -10.95
CA GLU A 528 -5.48 21.49 -10.80
C GLU A 528 -5.82 21.29 -9.33
N LYS A 529 -7.05 21.63 -8.97
CA LYS A 529 -7.65 21.31 -7.67
C LYS A 529 -8.89 20.48 -7.85
N ILE A 530 -8.95 19.33 -7.20
CA ILE A 530 -10.14 18.48 -7.11
C ILE A 530 -10.66 18.54 -5.69
N THR A 531 -11.94 18.90 -5.53
CA THR A 531 -12.64 18.92 -4.24
C THR A 531 -13.68 17.80 -4.21
N VAL A 532 -13.67 17.00 -3.16
CA VAL A 532 -14.58 15.85 -2.97
C VAL A 532 -15.35 16.01 -1.67
N PHE A 533 -16.67 15.84 -1.74
CA PHE A 533 -17.56 15.72 -0.58
C PHE A 533 -18.28 14.38 -0.61
N LEU A 534 -18.30 13.70 0.54
CA LEU A 534 -18.94 12.40 0.77
C LEU A 534 -19.91 12.54 1.95
N ASN A 535 -21.19 12.26 1.73
CA ASN A 535 -22.21 12.29 2.80
C ASN A 535 -22.54 10.87 3.25
N ASN A 536 -21.78 10.33 4.19
CA ASN A 536 -21.93 8.97 4.71
C ASN A 536 -22.88 8.91 5.91
N GLN A 537 -24.09 9.47 5.76
CA GLN A 537 -25.12 9.45 6.81
C GLN A 537 -26.53 9.38 6.22
N SER A 538 -27.53 9.10 7.06
CA SER A 538 -28.94 8.96 6.70
C SER A 538 -29.69 10.29 6.54
N ALA A 539 -29.04 11.44 6.78
CA ALA A 539 -29.61 12.77 6.62
C ALA A 539 -28.92 13.52 5.48
N ALA A 540 -29.61 14.47 4.87
CA ALA A 540 -28.98 15.41 3.96
C ALA A 540 -28.02 16.32 4.72
N ALA A 541 -26.94 16.76 4.06
CA ALA A 541 -25.93 17.66 4.60
C ALA A 541 -25.69 18.84 3.68
N GLU A 542 -25.50 20.02 4.25
CA GLU A 542 -25.09 21.21 3.50
C GLU A 542 -23.58 21.16 3.27
N ILE A 543 -23.13 21.56 2.09
CA ILE A 543 -21.71 21.73 1.75
C ILE A 543 -21.43 23.21 1.45
N PRO A 544 -20.19 23.68 1.60
CA PRO A 544 -19.81 25.03 1.20
C PRO A 544 -20.15 25.30 -0.27
N PRO A 545 -20.54 26.53 -0.64
CA PRO A 545 -20.72 26.90 -2.03
C PRO A 545 -19.42 26.71 -2.82
N MET A 546 -19.49 25.98 -3.94
CA MET A 546 -18.34 25.64 -4.75
C MET A 546 -18.29 26.49 -6.03
N ASN A 547 -17.10 27.03 -6.35
CA ASN A 547 -16.85 27.81 -7.56
C ASN A 547 -16.26 26.97 -8.71
N GLY A 548 -16.09 25.66 -8.50
CA GLY A 548 -15.50 24.74 -9.47
C GLY A 548 -16.53 24.15 -10.43
N LYS A 549 -16.04 23.55 -11.53
CA LYS A 549 -16.86 22.77 -12.45
C LYS A 549 -17.18 21.40 -11.82
N MET A 550 -18.45 21.02 -11.83
CA MET A 550 -18.89 19.68 -11.42
C MET A 550 -18.33 18.61 -12.37
N LEU A 551 -17.57 17.64 -11.84
CA LEU A 551 -17.08 16.47 -12.57
C LEU A 551 -18.06 15.30 -12.43
N TRP A 552 -18.47 15.03 -11.20
CA TRP A 552 -19.34 13.90 -10.89
C TRP A 552 -20.13 14.13 -9.61
N GLN A 553 -21.37 13.66 -9.58
CA GLN A 553 -22.20 13.78 -8.39
C GLN A 553 -23.28 12.71 -8.33
N GLN A 554 -23.77 12.47 -7.11
CA GLN A 554 -24.97 11.71 -6.81
C GLN A 554 -25.70 12.41 -5.64
N GLY A 555 -26.93 12.86 -5.89
CA GLY A 555 -27.75 13.48 -4.86
C GLY A 555 -27.32 14.91 -4.45
N TYR A 556 -26.55 15.62 -5.26
CA TYR A 556 -26.23 17.03 -5.02
C TYR A 556 -27.32 17.93 -5.62
N GLU A 557 -27.77 18.90 -4.83
CA GLU A 557 -28.69 19.94 -5.22
C GLU A 557 -28.02 21.31 -5.20
N GLU A 558 -27.77 21.88 -6.36
CA GLU A 558 -27.02 23.13 -6.53
C GLU A 558 -27.69 24.33 -5.84
N LYS A 559 -29.04 24.42 -5.86
CA LYS A 559 -29.76 25.56 -5.28
C LYS A 559 -29.62 25.68 -3.78
N SER A 560 -29.55 24.57 -3.09
CA SER A 560 -29.43 24.47 -1.63
C SER A 560 -28.01 24.15 -1.16
N ASN A 561 -27.06 23.90 -2.09
CA ASN A 561 -25.73 23.38 -1.79
C ASN A 561 -25.79 22.16 -0.85
N SER A 562 -26.73 21.26 -1.09
CA SER A 562 -26.92 20.10 -0.22
C SER A 562 -26.64 18.78 -0.90
N LEU A 563 -26.11 17.82 -0.14
CA LEU A 563 -25.95 16.43 -0.52
C LEU A 563 -27.04 15.58 0.14
N ALA A 564 -27.76 14.82 -0.66
CA ALA A 564 -28.69 13.80 -0.18
C ALA A 564 -27.99 12.76 0.73
N PRO A 565 -28.72 12.00 1.53
CA PRO A 565 -28.18 10.85 2.25
C PRO A 565 -27.39 9.93 1.30
N MET A 566 -26.21 9.46 1.73
CA MET A 566 -25.32 8.62 0.94
C MET A 566 -24.93 9.23 -0.43
N GLY A 567 -24.99 10.56 -0.56
CA GLY A 567 -24.62 11.31 -1.75
C GLY A 567 -23.17 11.74 -1.76
N PHE A 568 -22.69 12.17 -2.93
CA PHE A 568 -21.36 12.75 -3.11
C PHE A 568 -21.32 13.82 -4.18
N ALA A 569 -20.27 14.66 -4.14
CA ALA A 569 -19.98 15.63 -5.18
C ALA A 569 -18.47 15.76 -5.39
N VAL A 570 -18.04 15.80 -6.65
CA VAL A 570 -16.65 15.98 -7.07
C VAL A 570 -16.58 17.19 -8.00
N PHE A 571 -15.76 18.16 -7.63
CA PHE A 571 -15.55 19.38 -8.39
C PHE A 571 -14.10 19.50 -8.84
N THR A 572 -13.87 20.17 -9.98
CA THR A 572 -12.54 20.61 -10.40
C THR A 572 -12.48 22.13 -10.52
N GLN A 573 -11.33 22.69 -10.21
CA GLN A 573 -11.04 24.11 -10.32
C GLN A 573 -9.60 24.31 -10.76
N GLU A 574 -9.34 25.32 -11.60
CA GLU A 574 -7.98 25.84 -11.82
C GLU A 574 -7.58 26.73 -10.63
N VAL A 575 -6.35 26.55 -10.12
CA VAL A 575 -5.79 27.29 -8.97
C VAL A 575 -4.86 28.40 -9.45
#